data_b0ffba1a46cc593afd979148c4b4078b
#
_entry.id   b0ffba1a46cc593afd979148c4b4078b
#
_cell.length_a   1.000
_cell.length_b   1.000
_cell.length_c   1.000
_cell.angle_alpha   90.00
_cell.angle_beta   90.00
_cell.angle_gamma   90.00
#
_symmetry.space_group_name_H-M   'P 1'
#
loop_
_entity.id
_entity.type
_entity.pdbx_description
1 polymer ?
#
loop_
_entity_poly.entity_id
_entity_poly.type
_entity_poly.pdbx_seq_one_letter_code
_entity_poly.pdbx_strand_id
1 'polypeptide(L)'
;MSTLTETGNPTGSAEAASGRPAYRVTGRRVLASEWAKLWSLRSTWITLALGLLFLVAFGVIAASRYTSMTGSPRMDRDFARSTALSLSLFGANFAQLALGVLGVLVTAGEYSTGMIRSTMAAVPRRLPVLWCKAAVYGLVALVVGTVGAWIAFLVGSRVVAGTPAALALGHPGVVRGLLGAGLYLGLVGVIGAALGALLRSVAGGISVLVAVFMLVPGLASLLPSSWQADLTPYLPSNAGQAMYALTHDATTLAPGTGLLVFLGWTALALAGAAYRLRRGDV
;
A
#
# COMPACT_ATOMS: atom_id res chain seq x y z
N MET A 1 38.18 50.19 -55.63
CA MET A 1 39.26 50.65 -54.76
C MET A 1 38.68 51.01 -53.42
N SER A 2 39.34 50.57 -52.43
CA SER A 2 39.30 50.82 -50.98
C SER A 2 38.74 49.61 -50.17
N THR A 3 39.68 48.87 -49.76
CA THR A 3 39.67 47.89 -48.71
C THR A 3 39.56 48.65 -47.36
N LEU A 4 38.61 48.18 -46.46
CA LEU A 4 38.74 48.43 -45.05
C LEU A 4 38.62 47.05 -44.30
N THR A 5 39.76 46.65 -43.86
CA THR A 5 39.95 45.49 -42.93
C THR A 5 39.62 46.04 -41.55
N GLU A 6 38.56 45.46 -40.92
CA GLU A 6 38.29 45.73 -39.52
C GLU A 6 38.54 44.45 -38.71
N THR A 7 39.66 44.44 -38.03
CA THR A 7 40.09 43.45 -37.05
C THR A 7 39.33 43.69 -35.75
N GLY A 8 38.22 42.99 -35.57
CA GLY A 8 37.50 42.92 -34.30
C GLY A 8 38.07 41.84 -33.40
N ASN A 9 38.63 42.27 -32.30
CA ASN A 9 39.25 41.50 -31.23
C ASN A 9 38.19 40.68 -30.45
N PRO A 10 38.23 39.36 -30.37
CA PRO A 10 37.32 38.56 -29.54
C PRO A 10 37.91 38.28 -28.16
N THR A 11 38.09 39.31 -27.34
CA THR A 11 38.44 39.12 -25.92
C THR A 11 37.31 39.61 -25.04
N GLY A 12 36.44 38.72 -24.65
CA GLY A 12 35.44 39.10 -23.64
C GLY A 12 34.20 38.26 -23.60
N SER A 13 34.31 36.97 -23.27
CA SER A 13 33.13 36.23 -22.75
C SER A 13 33.48 34.81 -22.22
N ALA A 14 34.66 34.62 -21.63
CA ALA A 14 35.02 33.34 -21.03
C ALA A 14 34.88 33.29 -19.50
N GLU A 15 34.30 34.28 -18.82
CA GLU A 15 34.37 34.44 -17.38
C GLU A 15 33.03 34.35 -16.61
N ALA A 16 31.95 33.91 -17.23
CA ALA A 16 30.63 33.82 -16.57
C ALA A 16 30.14 32.38 -16.32
N ALA A 17 31.04 31.37 -16.39
CA ALA A 17 30.63 29.95 -16.21
C ALA A 17 31.05 29.35 -14.85
N SER A 18 31.64 30.10 -13.94
CA SER A 18 32.14 29.58 -12.65
C SER A 18 31.30 30.04 -11.48
N GLY A 19 30.20 29.38 -11.17
CA GLY A 19 29.46 29.73 -9.96
C GLY A 19 28.14 29.05 -9.74
N ARG A 20 27.74 28.06 -10.55
CA ARG A 20 26.57 27.25 -10.18
C ARG A 20 26.96 26.29 -9.08
N PRO A 21 26.38 26.42 -7.85
CA PRO A 21 26.66 25.48 -6.79
C PRO A 21 26.31 24.08 -7.30
N ALA A 22 27.26 23.15 -7.22
CA ALA A 22 27.05 21.75 -7.55
C ALA A 22 25.95 21.20 -6.64
N TYR A 23 24.71 21.17 -7.12
CA TYR A 23 23.57 20.67 -6.39
C TYR A 23 23.77 19.17 -6.14
N ARG A 24 24.22 18.82 -4.93
CA ARG A 24 24.30 17.43 -4.49
C ARG A 24 22.89 16.91 -4.26
N VAL A 25 22.49 15.89 -5.01
CA VAL A 25 21.26 15.16 -4.77
C VAL A 25 21.42 14.34 -3.50
N THR A 26 20.74 14.73 -2.42
CA THR A 26 20.72 14.00 -1.14
C THR A 26 19.42 13.23 -1.01
N GLY A 27 19.43 12.05 -0.35
CA GLY A 27 18.24 11.25 -0.11
C GLY A 27 17.11 12.04 0.56
N ARG A 28 17.43 12.97 1.47
CA ARG A 28 16.45 13.87 2.13
C ARG A 28 15.70 14.76 1.13
N ARG A 29 16.38 15.26 0.10
CA ARG A 29 15.74 16.08 -0.94
C ARG A 29 14.83 15.25 -1.83
N VAL A 30 15.22 14.00 -2.13
CA VAL A 30 14.37 13.06 -2.86
C VAL A 30 13.12 12.72 -2.05
N LEU A 31 13.25 12.41 -0.75
CA LEU A 31 12.11 12.17 0.14
C LEU A 31 11.17 13.38 0.18
N ALA A 32 11.69 14.60 0.34
CA ALA A 32 10.89 15.82 0.37
C ALA A 32 10.15 16.06 -0.95
N SER A 33 10.76 15.74 -2.10
CA SER A 33 10.11 15.86 -3.40
C SER A 33 8.99 14.84 -3.58
N GLU A 34 9.19 13.58 -3.17
CA GLU A 34 8.13 12.55 -3.23
C GLU A 34 6.98 12.89 -2.28
N TRP A 35 7.28 13.41 -1.10
CA TRP A 35 6.26 13.93 -0.18
C TRP A 35 5.43 15.04 -0.82
N ALA A 36 6.07 16.06 -1.39
CA ALA A 36 5.39 17.18 -2.03
C ALA A 36 4.51 16.72 -3.22
N LYS A 37 4.98 15.75 -4.03
CA LYS A 37 4.19 15.15 -5.13
C LYS A 37 2.92 14.49 -4.61
N LEU A 38 3.00 13.69 -3.55
CA LEU A 38 1.82 13.02 -2.98
C LEU A 38 0.75 14.02 -2.55
N TRP A 39 1.13 15.10 -1.90
CA TRP A 39 0.20 16.08 -1.36
C TRP A 39 -0.34 17.06 -2.41
N SER A 40 0.34 17.24 -3.53
CA SER A 40 -0.10 18.13 -4.61
C SER A 40 -1.25 17.55 -5.46
N LEU A 41 -1.46 16.23 -5.44
CA LEU A 41 -2.44 15.56 -6.27
C LEU A 41 -3.78 15.40 -5.54
N ARG A 42 -4.86 15.99 -6.08
CA ARG A 42 -6.24 15.83 -5.55
C ARG A 42 -6.67 14.37 -5.53
N SER A 43 -6.27 13.58 -6.52
CA SER A 43 -6.57 12.15 -6.59
C SER A 43 -6.03 11.37 -5.39
N THR A 44 -4.87 11.74 -4.84
CA THR A 44 -4.30 11.12 -3.64
C THR A 44 -5.26 11.24 -2.46
N TRP A 45 -5.75 12.44 -2.19
CA TRP A 45 -6.68 12.70 -1.10
C TRP A 45 -8.00 11.96 -1.25
N ILE A 46 -8.56 11.96 -2.48
CA ILE A 46 -9.82 11.25 -2.79
C ILE A 46 -9.64 9.76 -2.57
N THR A 47 -8.54 9.17 -3.04
CA THR A 47 -8.32 7.71 -2.90
C THR A 47 -8.01 7.31 -1.45
N LEU A 48 -7.27 8.13 -0.70
CA LEU A 48 -7.05 7.89 0.73
C LEU A 48 -8.35 7.98 1.53
N ALA A 49 -9.18 8.99 1.24
CA ALA A 49 -10.51 9.14 1.84
C ALA A 49 -11.42 7.96 1.49
N LEU A 50 -11.39 7.48 0.24
CA LEU A 50 -12.15 6.31 -0.20
C LEU A 50 -11.68 5.03 0.51
N GLY A 51 -10.37 4.84 0.67
CA GLY A 51 -9.82 3.72 1.43
C GLY A 51 -10.27 3.74 2.90
N LEU A 52 -10.23 4.91 3.53
CA LEU A 52 -10.73 5.10 4.89
C LEU A 52 -12.25 4.85 4.98
N LEU A 53 -13.00 5.37 4.03
CA LEU A 53 -14.45 5.17 3.94
C LEU A 53 -14.79 3.68 3.81
N PHE A 54 -14.11 2.95 2.92
CA PHE A 54 -14.32 1.51 2.75
C PHE A 54 -13.99 0.74 4.01
N LEU A 55 -12.88 1.07 4.67
CA LEU A 55 -12.49 0.41 5.91
C LEU A 55 -13.58 0.55 6.98
N VAL A 56 -14.07 1.76 7.20
CA VAL A 56 -15.06 2.04 8.23
C VAL A 56 -16.46 1.55 7.81
N ALA A 57 -16.91 1.87 6.60
CA ALA A 57 -18.27 1.56 6.16
C ALA A 57 -18.52 0.04 6.10
N PHE A 58 -17.62 -0.73 5.48
CA PHE A 58 -17.78 -2.18 5.42
C PHE A 58 -17.59 -2.86 6.78
N GLY A 59 -16.78 -2.29 7.67
CA GLY A 59 -16.71 -2.72 9.06
C GLY A 59 -18.03 -2.53 9.80
N VAL A 60 -18.64 -1.34 9.65
CA VAL A 60 -19.96 -1.05 10.25
C VAL A 60 -21.04 -1.92 9.65
N ILE A 61 -21.05 -2.14 8.34
CA ILE A 61 -22.02 -3.04 7.68
C ILE A 61 -21.90 -4.47 8.22
N ALA A 62 -20.68 -4.99 8.36
CA ALA A 62 -20.45 -6.32 8.93
C ALA A 62 -20.92 -6.42 10.38
N ALA A 63 -20.61 -5.41 11.20
CA ALA A 63 -21.05 -5.32 12.59
C ALA A 63 -22.59 -5.25 12.71
N SER A 64 -23.24 -4.45 11.88
CA SER A 64 -24.72 -4.33 11.85
C SER A 64 -25.37 -5.62 11.41
N ARG A 65 -24.82 -6.31 10.42
CA ARG A 65 -25.30 -7.64 10.01
C ARG A 65 -25.18 -8.67 11.11
N TYR A 66 -24.06 -8.66 11.83
CA TYR A 66 -23.88 -9.55 12.98
C TYR A 66 -24.99 -9.32 14.02
N THR A 67 -25.24 -8.07 14.38
CA THR A 67 -26.26 -7.71 15.38
C THR A 67 -27.67 -8.15 14.94
N SER A 68 -28.03 -7.95 13.68
CA SER A 68 -29.33 -8.31 13.14
C SER A 68 -29.54 -9.84 13.03
N MET A 69 -28.44 -10.61 12.96
CA MET A 69 -28.50 -12.09 12.86
C MET A 69 -28.29 -12.78 14.22
N THR A 70 -27.93 -12.04 15.27
CA THR A 70 -27.71 -12.59 16.61
C THR A 70 -28.99 -13.28 17.10
N GLY A 71 -28.89 -14.54 17.49
CA GLY A 71 -30.04 -15.36 17.92
C GLY A 71 -30.85 -15.99 16.78
N SER A 72 -30.51 -15.73 15.51
CA SER A 72 -31.18 -16.35 14.36
C SER A 72 -30.65 -17.78 14.11
N PRO A 73 -31.55 -18.76 13.84
CA PRO A 73 -31.12 -20.11 13.43
C PRO A 73 -30.35 -20.16 12.10
N ARG A 74 -30.40 -19.07 11.32
CA ARG A 74 -29.71 -18.93 10.03
C ARG A 74 -28.27 -18.41 10.17
N MET A 75 -27.81 -18.10 11.39
CA MET A 75 -26.47 -17.61 11.62
C MET A 75 -25.47 -18.74 11.41
N ASP A 76 -24.55 -18.57 10.46
CA ASP A 76 -23.47 -19.50 10.22
C ASP A 76 -22.52 -19.56 11.43
N ARG A 77 -21.99 -20.77 11.72
CA ARG A 77 -21.13 -21.02 12.90
C ARG A 77 -19.86 -20.17 12.90
N ASP A 78 -19.26 -19.96 11.73
CA ASP A 78 -18.03 -19.17 11.61
C ASP A 78 -18.34 -17.67 11.79
N PHE A 79 -19.48 -17.20 11.28
CA PHE A 79 -19.93 -15.85 11.52
C PHE A 79 -20.32 -15.61 12.98
N ALA A 80 -20.89 -16.61 13.66
CA ALA A 80 -21.20 -16.56 15.08
C ALA A 80 -19.97 -16.41 15.98
N ARG A 81 -18.81 -16.92 15.54
CA ARG A 81 -17.51 -16.79 16.24
C ARG A 81 -16.80 -15.45 15.99
N SER A 82 -17.37 -14.60 15.16
CA SER A 82 -16.77 -13.29 14.87
C SER A 82 -16.67 -12.43 16.12
N THR A 83 -15.63 -11.62 16.17
CA THR A 83 -15.35 -10.69 17.25
C THR A 83 -15.54 -9.24 16.78
N ALA A 84 -15.70 -8.31 17.71
CA ALA A 84 -15.76 -6.87 17.36
C ALA A 84 -14.58 -6.44 16.48
N LEU A 85 -13.38 -6.99 16.72
CA LEU A 85 -12.21 -6.67 15.91
C LEU A 85 -12.34 -7.19 14.49
N SER A 86 -12.68 -8.48 14.30
CA SER A 86 -12.80 -9.09 12.97
C SER A 86 -13.91 -8.44 12.13
N LEU A 87 -15.06 -8.12 12.76
CA LEU A 87 -16.17 -7.42 12.11
C LEU A 87 -15.78 -6.01 11.70
N SER A 88 -15.16 -5.24 12.61
CA SER A 88 -14.75 -3.87 12.34
C SER A 88 -13.68 -3.80 11.24
N LEU A 89 -12.76 -4.76 11.19
CA LEU A 89 -11.68 -4.81 10.21
C LEU A 89 -12.08 -5.54 8.92
N PHE A 90 -13.32 -6.00 8.77
CA PHE A 90 -13.80 -6.60 7.53
C PHE A 90 -13.60 -5.65 6.32
N GLY A 91 -13.74 -4.35 6.56
CA GLY A 91 -13.49 -3.31 5.55
C GLY A 91 -12.05 -3.25 5.03
N ALA A 92 -11.07 -3.86 5.72
CA ALA A 92 -9.69 -3.91 5.26
C ALA A 92 -9.55 -4.65 3.91
N ASN A 93 -10.44 -5.61 3.62
CA ASN A 93 -10.49 -6.31 2.34
C ASN A 93 -10.79 -5.38 1.15
N PHE A 94 -11.45 -4.27 1.37
CA PHE A 94 -11.75 -3.27 0.34
C PHE A 94 -10.75 -2.12 0.39
N ALA A 95 -10.36 -1.68 1.58
CA ALA A 95 -9.37 -0.63 1.77
C ALA A 95 -8.00 -1.00 1.17
N GLN A 96 -7.59 -2.28 1.23
CA GLN A 96 -6.38 -2.77 0.60
C GLN A 96 -6.34 -2.51 -0.91
N LEU A 97 -7.48 -2.63 -1.59
CA LEU A 97 -7.55 -2.35 -3.03
C LEU A 97 -7.37 -0.86 -3.29
N ALA A 98 -8.05 0.01 -2.54
CA ALA A 98 -7.92 1.45 -2.70
C ALA A 98 -6.47 1.92 -2.46
N LEU A 99 -5.85 1.47 -1.36
CA LEU A 99 -4.47 1.84 -1.02
C LEU A 99 -3.45 1.20 -1.97
N GLY A 100 -3.66 -0.06 -2.37
CA GLY A 100 -2.80 -0.73 -3.33
C GLY A 100 -2.86 -0.07 -4.71
N VAL A 101 -4.06 0.26 -5.21
CA VAL A 101 -4.26 0.98 -6.47
C VAL A 101 -3.60 2.35 -6.43
N LEU A 102 -3.74 3.10 -5.33
CA LEU A 102 -3.03 4.38 -5.20
C LEU A 102 -1.52 4.20 -5.26
N GLY A 103 -0.98 3.14 -4.64
CA GLY A 103 0.44 2.78 -4.75
C GLY A 103 0.87 2.57 -6.21
N VAL A 104 0.08 1.82 -6.99
CA VAL A 104 0.31 1.65 -8.43
C VAL A 104 0.29 2.99 -9.16
N LEU A 105 -0.72 3.84 -8.89
CA LEU A 105 -0.88 5.14 -9.55
C LEU A 105 0.28 6.10 -9.25
N VAL A 106 0.74 6.14 -8.01
CA VAL A 106 1.87 6.99 -7.57
C VAL A 106 3.16 6.65 -8.32
N THR A 107 3.32 5.40 -8.76
CA THR A 107 4.51 4.98 -9.47
C THR A 107 4.29 4.86 -10.97
N ALA A 108 3.30 4.06 -11.40
CA ALA A 108 3.01 3.84 -12.82
C ALA A 108 2.50 5.11 -13.53
N GLY A 109 1.84 6.02 -12.79
CA GLY A 109 1.39 7.31 -13.31
C GLY A 109 2.54 8.20 -13.81
N GLU A 110 3.72 8.14 -13.20
CA GLU A 110 4.89 8.87 -13.69
C GLU A 110 5.41 8.33 -15.03
N TYR A 111 5.24 7.02 -15.28
CA TYR A 111 5.60 6.43 -16.57
C TYR A 111 4.59 6.83 -17.66
N SER A 112 3.30 6.80 -17.35
CA SER A 112 2.25 7.15 -18.32
C SER A 112 2.24 8.62 -18.72
N THR A 113 2.64 9.53 -17.81
CA THR A 113 2.75 10.99 -18.08
C THR A 113 4.12 11.40 -18.62
N GLY A 114 5.10 10.49 -18.68
CA GLY A 114 6.47 10.81 -19.07
C GLY A 114 7.28 11.58 -18.00
N MET A 115 6.68 11.90 -16.84
CA MET A 115 7.33 12.62 -15.75
C MET A 115 8.53 11.85 -15.16
N ILE A 116 8.58 10.54 -15.36
CA ILE A 116 9.70 9.70 -14.93
C ILE A 116 11.04 10.17 -15.56
N ARG A 117 11.02 10.69 -16.79
CA ARG A 117 12.23 11.17 -17.49
C ARG A 117 12.84 12.38 -16.76
N SER A 118 12.02 13.34 -16.36
CA SER A 118 12.50 14.50 -15.59
C SER A 118 13.00 14.11 -14.19
N THR A 119 12.33 13.16 -13.54
CA THR A 119 12.75 12.61 -12.25
C THR A 119 14.12 11.91 -12.35
N MET A 120 14.34 11.11 -13.41
CA MET A 120 15.60 10.39 -13.62
C MET A 120 16.74 11.31 -14.10
N ALA A 121 16.42 12.40 -14.83
CA ALA A 121 17.40 13.42 -15.19
C ALA A 121 17.90 14.17 -13.93
N ALA A 122 17.01 14.43 -12.97
CA ALA A 122 17.35 15.10 -11.72
C ALA A 122 18.09 14.17 -10.74
N VAL A 123 17.81 12.86 -10.77
CA VAL A 123 18.40 11.84 -9.87
C VAL A 123 18.98 10.69 -10.70
N PRO A 124 20.28 10.75 -11.08
CA PRO A 124 20.89 9.73 -11.95
C PRO A 124 20.88 8.30 -11.38
N ARG A 125 20.83 8.18 -10.06
CA ARG A 125 20.70 6.89 -9.37
C ARG A 125 19.23 6.53 -9.24
N ARG A 126 18.76 5.53 -10.00
CA ARG A 126 17.35 5.12 -10.12
C ARG A 126 16.79 4.46 -8.86
N LEU A 127 17.59 3.65 -8.14
CA LEU A 127 17.13 2.91 -6.97
C LEU A 127 16.72 3.78 -5.78
N PRO A 128 17.44 4.85 -5.39
CA PRO A 128 17.00 5.73 -4.31
C PRO A 128 15.61 6.33 -4.52
N VAL A 129 15.22 6.60 -5.78
CA VAL A 129 13.88 7.11 -6.10
C VAL A 129 12.82 6.07 -5.74
N LEU A 130 13.02 4.80 -6.11
CA LEU A 130 12.10 3.70 -5.76
C LEU A 130 11.93 3.56 -4.23
N TRP A 131 13.07 3.54 -3.51
CA TRP A 131 13.06 3.37 -2.06
C TRP A 131 12.41 4.56 -1.35
N CYS A 132 12.71 5.78 -1.76
CA CYS A 132 12.09 6.99 -1.20
C CYS A 132 10.58 7.00 -1.46
N LYS A 133 10.15 6.66 -2.67
CA LYS A 133 8.74 6.58 -3.05
C LYS A 133 8.00 5.52 -2.23
N ALA A 134 8.55 4.31 -2.15
CA ALA A 134 7.98 3.22 -1.36
C ALA A 134 7.90 3.57 0.14
N ALA A 135 8.94 4.22 0.68
CA ALA A 135 8.97 4.64 2.08
C ALA A 135 7.93 5.75 2.37
N VAL A 136 7.89 6.80 1.55
CA VAL A 136 6.97 7.92 1.74
C VAL A 136 5.52 7.46 1.60
N TYR A 137 5.21 6.74 0.52
CA TYR A 137 3.85 6.27 0.31
C TYR A 137 3.45 5.18 1.31
N GLY A 138 4.34 4.24 1.61
CA GLY A 138 4.12 3.21 2.62
C GLY A 138 3.84 3.79 4.01
N LEU A 139 4.56 4.86 4.40
CA LEU A 139 4.30 5.57 5.65
C LEU A 139 2.92 6.24 5.67
N VAL A 140 2.54 6.91 4.59
CA VAL A 140 1.20 7.52 4.49
C VAL A 140 0.11 6.46 4.56
N ALA A 141 0.24 5.37 3.82
CA ALA A 141 -0.73 4.26 3.83
C ALA A 141 -0.79 3.57 5.22
N LEU A 142 0.35 3.40 5.90
CA LEU A 142 0.43 2.89 7.27
C LEU A 142 -0.34 3.80 8.25
N VAL A 143 -0.10 5.11 8.20
CA VAL A 143 -0.76 6.06 9.11
C VAL A 143 -2.27 6.09 8.85
N VAL A 144 -2.69 6.22 7.59
CA VAL A 144 -4.11 6.24 7.22
C VAL A 144 -4.78 4.90 7.56
N GLY A 145 -4.13 3.77 7.28
CA GLY A 145 -4.61 2.44 7.61
C GLY A 145 -4.76 2.23 9.12
N THR A 146 -3.76 2.67 9.90
CA THR A 146 -3.81 2.58 11.37
C THR A 146 -4.93 3.45 11.94
N VAL A 147 -5.01 4.72 11.55
CA VAL A 147 -6.08 5.63 11.99
C VAL A 147 -7.45 5.07 11.60
N GLY A 148 -7.58 4.58 10.37
CA GLY A 148 -8.80 3.94 9.88
C GLY A 148 -9.20 2.70 10.68
N ALA A 149 -8.24 1.84 11.03
CA ALA A 149 -8.50 0.65 11.85
C ALA A 149 -9.01 1.03 13.25
N TRP A 150 -8.43 2.05 13.87
CA TRP A 150 -8.91 2.57 15.14
C TRP A 150 -10.32 3.13 15.04
N ILE A 151 -10.61 3.96 14.04
CA ILE A 151 -11.95 4.52 13.83
C ILE A 151 -12.95 3.40 13.58
N ALA A 152 -12.64 2.44 12.69
CA ALA A 152 -13.49 1.31 12.38
C ALA A 152 -13.80 0.47 13.63
N PHE A 153 -12.80 0.20 14.46
CA PHE A 153 -12.99 -0.54 15.72
C PHE A 153 -13.83 0.24 16.72
N LEU A 154 -13.58 1.54 16.93
CA LEU A 154 -14.34 2.35 17.86
C LEU A 154 -15.81 2.46 17.47
N VAL A 155 -16.11 2.58 16.19
CA VAL A 155 -17.49 2.62 15.69
C VAL A 155 -18.11 1.21 15.72
N GLY A 156 -17.43 0.21 15.18
CA GLY A 156 -17.94 -1.17 15.11
C GLY A 156 -18.17 -1.79 16.48
N SER A 157 -17.29 -1.55 17.46
CA SER A 157 -17.46 -2.05 18.83
C SER A 157 -18.71 -1.45 19.53
N ARG A 158 -19.10 -0.22 19.17
CA ARG A 158 -20.37 0.38 19.62
C ARG A 158 -21.58 -0.33 19.03
N VAL A 159 -21.51 -0.70 17.75
CA VAL A 159 -22.59 -1.39 17.03
C VAL A 159 -22.83 -2.79 17.61
N VAL A 160 -21.79 -3.53 17.95
CA VAL A 160 -21.92 -4.89 18.52
C VAL A 160 -22.00 -4.91 20.07
N ALA A 161 -22.14 -3.75 20.71
CA ALA A 161 -22.26 -3.67 22.16
C ALA A 161 -23.46 -4.50 22.65
N GLY A 162 -23.28 -5.28 23.71
CA GLY A 162 -24.33 -6.16 24.23
C GLY A 162 -24.51 -7.47 23.47
N THR A 163 -23.73 -7.75 22.43
CA THR A 163 -23.72 -9.04 21.74
C THR A 163 -22.53 -9.90 22.16
N PRO A 164 -22.53 -11.22 21.88
CA PRO A 164 -21.38 -12.11 22.15
C PRO A 164 -20.07 -11.69 21.46
N ALA A 165 -20.15 -10.92 20.37
CA ALA A 165 -18.98 -10.40 19.65
C ALA A 165 -18.31 -9.22 20.35
N ALA A 166 -18.94 -8.60 21.36
CA ALA A 166 -18.45 -7.38 22.01
C ALA A 166 -17.06 -7.59 22.62
N LEU A 167 -16.13 -6.68 22.33
CA LEU A 167 -14.80 -6.66 22.90
C LEU A 167 -14.45 -5.23 23.36
N ALA A 168 -13.84 -5.13 24.52
CA ALA A 168 -13.24 -3.89 24.98
C ALA A 168 -11.89 -3.64 24.33
N LEU A 169 -11.49 -2.37 24.21
CA LEU A 169 -10.17 -1.99 23.67
C LEU A 169 -9.01 -2.59 24.50
N GLY A 170 -9.21 -2.76 25.83
CA GLY A 170 -8.23 -3.39 26.71
C GLY A 170 -8.13 -4.90 26.61
N HIS A 171 -8.95 -5.56 25.78
CA HIS A 171 -8.84 -7.00 25.58
C HIS A 171 -7.49 -7.38 24.97
N PRO A 172 -6.81 -8.42 25.49
CA PRO A 172 -5.50 -8.85 24.96
C PRO A 172 -5.55 -9.08 23.46
N GLY A 173 -4.59 -8.48 22.74
CA GLY A 173 -4.45 -8.61 21.30
C GLY A 173 -5.22 -7.59 20.45
N VAL A 174 -6.17 -6.83 20.97
CA VAL A 174 -6.92 -5.82 20.19
C VAL A 174 -6.00 -4.73 19.67
N VAL A 175 -5.20 -4.11 20.52
CA VAL A 175 -4.25 -3.05 20.11
C VAL A 175 -3.24 -3.59 19.10
N ARG A 176 -2.69 -4.80 19.33
CA ARG A 176 -1.82 -5.48 18.37
C ARG A 176 -2.53 -5.68 17.02
N GLY A 177 -3.79 -6.12 17.03
CA GLY A 177 -4.58 -6.30 15.82
C GLY A 177 -4.79 -5.00 15.05
N LEU A 178 -5.11 -3.89 15.74
CA LEU A 178 -5.29 -2.58 15.11
C LEU A 178 -3.99 -2.06 14.46
N LEU A 179 -2.86 -2.20 15.15
CA LEU A 179 -1.55 -1.86 14.60
C LEU A 179 -1.17 -2.80 13.45
N GLY A 180 -1.48 -4.10 13.58
CA GLY A 180 -1.28 -5.10 12.54
C GLY A 180 -2.05 -4.79 11.26
N ALA A 181 -3.31 -4.36 11.38
CA ALA A 181 -4.12 -3.92 10.24
C ALA A 181 -3.54 -2.69 9.53
N GLY A 182 -3.07 -1.71 10.30
CA GLY A 182 -2.38 -0.54 9.75
C GLY A 182 -1.10 -0.92 9.00
N LEU A 183 -0.28 -1.80 9.61
CA LEU A 183 0.95 -2.29 9.00
C LEU A 183 0.67 -3.09 7.72
N TYR A 184 -0.34 -3.96 7.75
CA TYR A 184 -0.80 -4.67 6.56
C TYR A 184 -1.14 -3.72 5.41
N LEU A 185 -2.01 -2.73 5.67
CA LEU A 185 -2.44 -1.77 4.66
C LEU A 185 -1.28 -0.90 4.15
N GLY A 186 -0.34 -0.54 5.02
CA GLY A 186 0.89 0.14 4.65
C GLY A 186 1.75 -0.67 3.68
N LEU A 187 1.96 -1.95 3.99
CA LEU A 187 2.73 -2.86 3.14
C LEU A 187 2.02 -3.17 1.82
N VAL A 188 0.68 -3.28 1.80
CA VAL A 188 -0.10 -3.36 0.55
C VAL A 188 0.17 -2.15 -0.34
N GLY A 189 0.21 -0.95 0.23
CA GLY A 189 0.58 0.26 -0.48
C GLY A 189 1.97 0.17 -1.11
N VAL A 190 2.95 -0.33 -0.34
CA VAL A 190 4.33 -0.56 -0.85
C VAL A 190 4.35 -1.58 -1.99
N ILE A 191 3.61 -2.69 -1.86
CA ILE A 191 3.48 -3.68 -2.94
C ILE A 191 2.87 -3.03 -4.18
N GLY A 192 1.81 -2.21 -4.04
CA GLY A 192 1.20 -1.47 -5.13
C GLY A 192 2.21 -0.56 -5.84
N ALA A 193 2.99 0.21 -5.09
CA ALA A 193 4.04 1.07 -5.64
C ALA A 193 5.13 0.26 -6.37
N ALA A 194 5.53 -0.88 -5.81
CA ALA A 194 6.48 -1.79 -6.43
C ALA A 194 5.95 -2.41 -7.74
N LEU A 195 4.67 -2.84 -7.77
CA LEU A 195 4.02 -3.35 -8.99
C LEU A 195 3.93 -2.28 -10.07
N GLY A 196 3.61 -1.03 -9.70
CA GLY A 196 3.64 0.10 -10.62
C GLY A 196 5.00 0.33 -11.27
N ALA A 197 6.09 0.22 -10.49
CA ALA A 197 7.47 0.33 -10.99
C ALA A 197 7.87 -0.87 -11.86
N LEU A 198 7.46 -2.08 -11.47
CA LEU A 198 7.78 -3.32 -12.15
C LEU A 198 7.12 -3.38 -13.53
N LEU A 199 5.82 -3.09 -13.60
CA LEU A 199 5.02 -3.24 -14.82
C LEU A 199 5.02 -1.99 -15.70
N ARG A 200 5.34 -0.82 -15.13
CA ARG A 200 5.35 0.48 -15.84
C ARG A 200 4.02 0.80 -16.55
N SER A 201 2.96 0.14 -16.13
CA SER A 201 1.60 0.25 -16.67
C SER A 201 0.61 0.33 -15.54
N VAL A 202 -0.23 1.35 -15.57
CA VAL A 202 -1.30 1.54 -14.57
C VAL A 202 -2.27 0.35 -14.62
N ALA A 203 -2.77 0.03 -15.82
CA ALA A 203 -3.72 -1.08 -16.00
C ALA A 203 -3.11 -2.42 -15.56
N GLY A 204 -1.88 -2.72 -16.02
CA GLY A 204 -1.17 -3.94 -15.64
C GLY A 204 -0.93 -4.04 -14.12
N GLY A 205 -0.50 -2.95 -13.49
CA GLY A 205 -0.28 -2.90 -12.05
C GLY A 205 -1.55 -3.16 -11.24
N ILE A 206 -2.65 -2.53 -11.62
CA ILE A 206 -3.95 -2.72 -10.97
C ILE A 206 -4.46 -4.15 -11.19
N SER A 207 -4.37 -4.68 -12.41
CA SER A 207 -4.83 -6.04 -12.74
C SER A 207 -4.09 -7.10 -11.91
N VAL A 208 -2.77 -7.00 -11.80
CA VAL A 208 -1.98 -7.93 -11.00
C VAL A 208 -2.28 -7.75 -9.51
N LEU A 209 -2.45 -6.53 -9.01
CA LEU A 209 -2.81 -6.27 -7.62
C LEU A 209 -4.15 -6.95 -7.28
N VAL A 210 -5.18 -6.72 -8.09
CA VAL A 210 -6.52 -7.32 -7.88
C VAL A 210 -6.45 -8.83 -7.99
N ALA A 211 -5.72 -9.36 -8.97
CA ALA A 211 -5.54 -10.80 -9.12
C ALA A 211 -4.91 -11.43 -7.87
N VAL A 212 -3.81 -10.88 -7.36
CA VAL A 212 -3.06 -11.42 -6.22
C VAL A 212 -3.83 -11.32 -4.91
N PHE A 213 -4.52 -10.20 -4.67
CA PHE A 213 -5.19 -9.95 -3.39
C PHE A 213 -6.65 -10.40 -3.34
N MET A 214 -7.30 -10.59 -4.47
CA MET A 214 -8.72 -10.92 -4.52
C MET A 214 -9.00 -12.20 -5.33
N LEU A 215 -8.46 -12.32 -6.56
CA LEU A 215 -8.80 -13.44 -7.42
C LEU A 215 -8.11 -14.73 -6.97
N VAL A 216 -6.81 -14.69 -6.67
CA VAL A 216 -6.04 -15.88 -6.26
C VAL A 216 -6.59 -16.50 -4.97
N PRO A 217 -6.87 -15.74 -3.87
CA PRO A 217 -7.50 -16.30 -2.68
C PRO A 217 -8.89 -16.89 -2.94
N GLY A 218 -9.68 -16.20 -3.79
CA GLY A 218 -11.00 -16.71 -4.20
C GLY A 218 -10.90 -18.04 -4.97
N LEU A 219 -9.96 -18.16 -5.90
CA LEU A 219 -9.71 -19.41 -6.61
C LEU A 219 -9.14 -20.51 -5.71
N ALA A 220 -8.32 -20.15 -4.74
CA ALA A 220 -7.75 -21.11 -3.79
C ALA A 220 -8.83 -21.81 -2.94
N SER A 221 -9.96 -21.16 -2.72
CA SER A 221 -11.11 -21.78 -2.02
C SER A 221 -11.79 -22.91 -2.81
N LEU A 222 -11.49 -23.04 -4.10
CA LEU A 222 -11.99 -24.12 -4.97
C LEU A 222 -11.06 -25.32 -5.02
N LEU A 223 -9.88 -25.24 -4.41
CA LEU A 223 -8.93 -26.35 -4.35
C LEU A 223 -9.44 -27.46 -3.39
N PRO A 224 -8.94 -28.71 -3.53
CA PRO A 224 -9.17 -29.77 -2.54
C PRO A 224 -8.71 -29.33 -1.15
N SER A 225 -9.40 -29.79 -0.11
CA SER A 225 -9.16 -29.37 1.28
C SER A 225 -7.72 -29.55 1.77
N SER A 226 -7.02 -30.61 1.31
CA SER A 226 -5.60 -30.83 1.60
C SER A 226 -4.71 -29.69 1.07
N TRP A 227 -4.92 -29.27 -0.17
CA TRP A 227 -4.17 -28.19 -0.79
C TRP A 227 -4.53 -26.81 -0.23
N GLN A 228 -5.82 -26.66 0.17
CA GLN A 228 -6.24 -25.44 0.85
C GLN A 228 -5.46 -25.23 2.16
N ALA A 229 -5.33 -26.27 2.99
CA ALA A 229 -4.63 -26.18 4.26
C ALA A 229 -3.15 -25.79 4.10
N ASP A 230 -2.48 -26.29 3.05
CA ASP A 230 -1.04 -26.10 2.86
C ASP A 230 -0.71 -24.78 2.15
N LEU A 231 -1.53 -24.31 1.20
CA LEU A 231 -1.20 -23.18 0.34
C LEU A 231 -1.89 -21.88 0.76
N THR A 232 -3.18 -21.96 1.15
CA THR A 232 -4.00 -20.78 1.40
C THR A 232 -3.44 -19.85 2.49
N PRO A 233 -2.87 -20.33 3.60
CA PRO A 233 -2.34 -19.46 4.64
C PRO A 233 -1.19 -18.55 4.17
N TYR A 234 -0.42 -19.00 3.18
CA TYR A 234 0.76 -18.28 2.67
C TYR A 234 0.43 -17.29 1.54
N LEU A 235 -0.81 -17.24 1.08
CA LEU A 235 -1.23 -16.23 0.10
C LEU A 235 -1.13 -14.83 0.70
N PRO A 236 -0.78 -13.80 -0.11
CA PRO A 236 -0.54 -12.46 0.39
C PRO A 236 -1.67 -11.88 1.24
N SER A 237 -2.92 -11.99 0.79
CA SER A 237 -4.07 -11.50 1.54
C SER A 237 -4.27 -12.23 2.87
N ASN A 238 -4.14 -13.57 2.88
CA ASN A 238 -4.36 -14.38 4.07
C ASN A 238 -3.23 -14.20 5.10
N ALA A 239 -1.98 -14.22 4.65
CA ALA A 239 -0.83 -13.92 5.50
C ALA A 239 -0.92 -12.51 6.11
N GLY A 240 -1.39 -11.53 5.32
CA GLY A 240 -1.63 -10.18 5.79
C GLY A 240 -2.77 -10.10 6.82
N GLN A 241 -3.88 -10.80 6.60
CA GLN A 241 -4.99 -10.86 7.54
C GLN A 241 -4.61 -11.52 8.86
N ALA A 242 -3.74 -12.52 8.84
CA ALA A 242 -3.22 -13.17 10.04
C ALA A 242 -2.52 -12.17 10.99
N MET A 243 -1.94 -11.07 10.48
CA MET A 243 -1.26 -10.04 11.30
C MET A 243 -2.20 -9.37 12.30
N TYR A 244 -3.49 -9.25 11.99
CA TYR A 244 -4.48 -8.60 12.85
C TYR A 244 -5.53 -9.55 13.44
N ALA A 245 -5.48 -10.84 13.13
CA ALA A 245 -6.34 -11.84 13.74
C ALA A 245 -6.08 -11.98 15.25
N LEU A 246 -7.14 -12.15 16.05
CA LEU A 246 -7.03 -12.45 17.49
C LEU A 246 -6.77 -13.92 17.75
N THR A 247 -7.42 -14.76 17.00
CA THR A 247 -7.32 -16.24 17.08
C THR A 247 -6.67 -16.76 15.81
N HIS A 248 -5.96 -17.86 15.92
CA HIS A 248 -5.41 -18.60 14.80
C HIS A 248 -5.77 -20.07 14.96
N ASP A 249 -6.17 -20.66 13.87
CA ASP A 249 -6.51 -22.08 13.76
C ASP A 249 -5.38 -22.82 13.03
N ALA A 250 -5.51 -24.13 12.88
CA ALA A 250 -4.56 -24.94 12.12
C ALA A 250 -4.42 -24.51 10.65
N THR A 251 -5.42 -23.79 10.10
CA THR A 251 -5.48 -23.29 8.73
C THR A 251 -5.06 -21.82 8.57
N THR A 252 -4.72 -21.12 9.67
CA THR A 252 -4.34 -19.72 9.68
C THR A 252 -2.98 -19.54 10.34
N LEU A 253 -2.16 -18.64 9.81
CA LEU A 253 -0.84 -18.36 10.37
C LEU A 253 -0.94 -17.61 11.69
N ALA A 254 0.00 -17.87 12.59
CA ALA A 254 0.21 -16.99 13.74
C ALA A 254 0.59 -15.58 13.26
N PRO A 255 0.21 -14.52 14.01
CA PRO A 255 0.42 -13.12 13.57
C PRO A 255 1.86 -12.79 13.20
N GLY A 256 2.84 -13.31 13.94
CA GLY A 256 4.26 -13.11 13.64
C GLY A 256 4.70 -13.82 12.35
N THR A 257 4.24 -15.04 12.13
CA THR A 257 4.51 -15.80 10.89
C THR A 257 3.83 -15.14 9.70
N GLY A 258 2.58 -14.67 9.85
CA GLY A 258 1.87 -13.92 8.83
C GLY A 258 2.63 -12.66 8.41
N LEU A 259 3.18 -11.92 9.38
CA LEU A 259 4.03 -10.75 9.12
C LEU A 259 5.28 -11.13 8.32
N LEU A 260 5.99 -12.19 8.70
CA LEU A 260 7.20 -12.62 8.01
C LEU A 260 6.91 -13.02 6.55
N VAL A 261 5.86 -13.80 6.33
CA VAL A 261 5.42 -14.21 4.99
C VAL A 261 5.05 -12.98 4.16
N PHE A 262 4.30 -12.04 4.74
CA PHE A 262 3.88 -10.83 4.03
C PHE A 262 5.04 -9.88 3.73
N LEU A 263 6.02 -9.77 4.62
CA LEU A 263 7.28 -9.08 4.36
C LEU A 263 8.06 -9.74 3.22
N GLY A 264 8.04 -11.07 3.13
CA GLY A 264 8.61 -11.82 2.01
C GLY A 264 7.98 -11.42 0.67
N TRP A 265 6.65 -11.36 0.60
CA TRP A 265 5.93 -10.88 -0.58
C TRP A 265 6.26 -9.43 -0.95
N THR A 266 6.35 -8.56 0.07
CA THR A 266 6.74 -7.16 -0.12
C THR A 266 8.17 -7.05 -0.66
N ALA A 267 9.09 -7.82 -0.09
CA ALA A 267 10.47 -7.86 -0.54
C ALA A 267 10.59 -8.40 -1.97
N LEU A 268 9.83 -9.43 -2.32
CA LEU A 268 9.78 -9.98 -3.68
C LEU A 268 9.30 -8.92 -4.69
N ALA A 269 8.23 -8.21 -4.39
CA ALA A 269 7.71 -7.14 -5.25
C ALA A 269 8.74 -6.01 -5.43
N LEU A 270 9.37 -5.56 -4.35
CA LEU A 270 10.41 -4.52 -4.37
C LEU A 270 11.67 -4.99 -5.11
N ALA A 271 12.09 -6.24 -4.93
CA ALA A 271 13.23 -6.83 -5.65
C ALA A 271 12.97 -6.89 -7.14
N GLY A 272 11.77 -7.32 -7.55
CA GLY A 272 11.34 -7.32 -8.96
C GLY A 272 11.36 -5.92 -9.58
N ALA A 273 10.83 -4.93 -8.86
CA ALA A 273 10.85 -3.52 -9.29
C ALA A 273 12.29 -2.99 -9.41
N ALA A 274 13.14 -3.27 -8.43
CA ALA A 274 14.55 -2.86 -8.42
C ALA A 274 15.33 -3.51 -9.57
N TYR A 275 15.11 -4.79 -9.84
CA TYR A 275 15.72 -5.51 -10.96
C TYR A 275 15.32 -4.90 -12.31
N ARG A 276 14.02 -4.61 -12.49
CA ARG A 276 13.51 -3.98 -13.72
C ARG A 276 14.10 -2.59 -13.95
N LEU A 277 14.24 -1.80 -12.88
CA LEU A 277 14.84 -0.46 -12.95
C LEU A 277 16.32 -0.48 -13.29
N ARG A 278 17.06 -1.53 -12.90
CA ARG A 278 18.49 -1.67 -13.24
C ARG A 278 18.72 -2.07 -14.69
N ARG A 279 17.86 -2.92 -15.27
CA ARG A 279 18.05 -3.49 -16.60
C ARG A 279 17.30 -2.76 -17.71
N GLY A 280 16.26 -2.01 -17.39
CA GLY A 280 15.44 -1.36 -18.41
C GLY A 280 15.83 0.09 -18.63
N ASP A 281 15.96 0.50 -19.91
CA ASP A 281 16.01 1.91 -20.28
C ASP A 281 14.67 2.59 -20.00
N VAL A 282 14.73 3.87 -19.62
CA VAL A 282 13.56 4.71 -19.27
C VAL A 282 13.21 5.61 -20.43
#